data_a54328465f87745762f558dfa0b95a20
#
_entry.id   a54328465f87745762f558dfa0b95a20
#
_cell.length_a   1.000
_cell.length_b   1.000
_cell.length_c   1.000
_cell.angle_alpha   90.00
_cell.angle_beta   90.00
_cell.angle_gamma   90.00
#
_symmetry.space_group_name_H-M   'P 1'
#
loop_
_entity.id
_entity.type
_entity.pdbx_description
1 polymer ?
#
loop_
_entity_poly.entity_id
_entity_poly.type
_entity_poly.pdbx_seq_one_letter_code
_entity_poly.pdbx_strand_id
1 'polypeptide(L)'
;HKQRCKYNETYANESVVATAQPVDISNQSNIILELLRENKEFKQLVVDQNKQIQESQNQNTELQTQMVEMFKEGKTINNNTTNNNNQRFNLNFFLNDTCKDAMNITDFLGNMDVNIDELEYIGHHGYVNGMTKMIMDRLKDMDVTKRPIHCTDVKRETMYIKDKDEWYKDTDELVKLRRILSSISMTNYRSVANWRTAHPKSEIMDSREYNFCYKMMRAILGDAEDEQIRLDNKIIKTFAKDLFVNKNGL
;
A
#
# COMPACT_ATOMS: atom_id res chain seq x y z
N HIS A 1 46.07 -16.13 -37.97
CA HIS A 1 46.86 -15.06 -37.37
C HIS A 1 46.69 -15.09 -35.87
N LYS A 2 47.70 -15.66 -35.19
CA LYS A 2 47.85 -15.61 -33.71
C LYS A 2 48.57 -14.29 -33.37
N GLN A 3 47.99 -13.46 -32.54
CA GLN A 3 48.73 -12.47 -31.78
C GLN A 3 48.64 -12.78 -30.28
N ARG A 4 49.78 -13.15 -29.72
CA ARG A 4 50.06 -13.30 -28.29
C ARG A 4 50.26 -11.91 -27.68
N CYS A 5 49.49 -11.54 -26.69
CA CYS A 5 49.87 -10.45 -25.77
C CYS A 5 50.82 -11.02 -24.73
N LYS A 6 51.98 -10.40 -24.64
CA LYS A 6 52.99 -10.61 -23.60
C LYS A 6 52.63 -9.78 -22.40
N TYR A 7 52.48 -10.44 -21.25
CA TYR A 7 52.41 -9.79 -19.92
C TYR A 7 53.83 -9.51 -19.46
N ASN A 8 54.15 -8.26 -19.20
CA ASN A 8 55.42 -7.89 -18.58
C ASN A 8 55.19 -7.67 -17.10
N GLU A 9 55.71 -8.55 -16.28
CA GLU A 9 55.89 -8.34 -14.84
C GLU A 9 57.16 -7.51 -14.63
N THR A 10 57.02 -6.36 -14.00
CA THR A 10 58.12 -5.67 -13.32
C THR A 10 57.62 -5.28 -11.93
N TYR A 11 57.94 -6.13 -10.96
CA TYR A 11 57.87 -5.76 -9.55
C TYR A 11 59.12 -4.96 -9.21
N ALA A 12 58.93 -3.65 -9.00
CA ALA A 12 59.90 -2.83 -8.30
C ALA A 12 59.50 -2.79 -6.81
N ASN A 13 60.35 -3.38 -6.00
CA ASN A 13 60.33 -3.26 -4.55
C ASN A 13 60.69 -1.79 -4.16
N GLU A 14 59.68 -1.03 -3.74
CA GLU A 14 59.91 0.16 -2.92
C GLU A 14 59.44 -0.13 -1.48
N SER A 15 60.39 -0.33 -0.62
CA SER A 15 60.19 -0.37 0.84
C SER A 15 59.81 1.05 1.31
N VAL A 16 58.52 1.32 1.40
CA VAL A 16 58.06 2.53 2.11
C VAL A 16 58.12 2.22 3.63
N VAL A 17 59.16 2.70 4.28
CA VAL A 17 59.22 2.80 5.74
C VAL A 17 58.16 3.83 6.14
N ALA A 18 57.00 3.36 6.54
CA ALA A 18 55.97 4.17 7.19
C ALA A 18 56.51 4.61 8.54
N THR A 19 56.98 5.85 8.66
CA THR A 19 57.18 6.51 9.94
C THR A 19 55.82 6.66 10.60
N ALA A 20 55.51 5.77 11.52
CA ALA A 20 54.37 5.88 12.42
C ALA A 20 54.56 7.14 13.28
N GLN A 21 53.77 8.15 13.01
CA GLN A 21 53.65 9.29 13.94
C GLN A 21 53.05 8.74 15.25
N PRO A 22 53.50 9.19 16.42
CA PRO A 22 52.93 8.77 17.68
C PRO A 22 51.46 9.18 17.71
N VAL A 23 50.58 8.17 17.71
CA VAL A 23 49.13 8.34 17.87
C VAL A 23 48.97 8.89 19.30
N ASP A 24 48.35 10.08 19.40
CA ASP A 24 48.07 10.73 20.68
C ASP A 24 47.00 9.91 21.44
N ILE A 25 47.50 8.99 22.29
CA ILE A 25 46.71 8.02 23.10
C ILE A 25 45.77 8.78 24.05
N SER A 26 46.11 10.01 24.44
CA SER A 26 45.28 10.82 25.33
C SER A 26 43.98 11.28 24.67
N ASN A 27 44.02 11.59 23.38
CA ASN A 27 42.86 12.04 22.60
C ASN A 27 41.92 10.86 22.32
N GLN A 28 42.44 9.66 22.06
CA GLN A 28 41.61 8.46 21.86
C GLN A 28 40.90 8.03 23.17
N SER A 29 41.54 8.14 24.31
CA SER A 29 40.91 7.84 25.59
C SER A 29 39.79 8.78 25.95
N ASN A 30 39.90 10.05 25.61
CA ASN A 30 38.86 11.05 25.83
C ASN A 30 37.65 10.80 24.94
N ILE A 31 37.85 10.45 23.66
CA ILE A 31 36.76 10.08 22.74
C ILE A 31 36.01 8.82 23.20
N ILE A 32 36.74 7.83 23.68
CA ILE A 32 36.12 6.59 24.22
C ILE A 32 35.25 6.90 25.44
N LEU A 33 35.73 7.74 26.35
CA LEU A 33 34.97 8.15 27.55
C LEU A 33 33.71 8.94 27.16
N GLU A 34 33.80 9.81 26.16
CA GLU A 34 32.66 10.59 25.67
C GLU A 34 31.63 9.68 25.01
N LEU A 35 32.05 8.74 24.16
CA LEU A 35 31.16 7.73 23.56
C LEU A 35 30.49 6.82 24.60
N LEU A 36 31.19 6.46 25.66
CA LEU A 36 30.62 5.68 26.76
C LEU A 36 29.57 6.48 27.54
N ARG A 37 29.79 7.80 27.70
CA ARG A 37 28.82 8.69 28.35
C ARG A 37 27.57 8.84 27.49
N GLU A 38 27.72 9.14 26.21
CA GLU A 38 26.60 9.24 25.27
C GLU A 38 25.80 7.94 25.18
N ASN A 39 26.49 6.79 25.16
CA ASN A 39 25.83 5.49 25.15
C ASN A 39 25.01 5.23 26.42
N LYS A 40 25.51 5.71 27.57
CA LYS A 40 24.78 5.62 28.84
C LYS A 40 23.54 6.53 28.84
N GLU A 41 23.67 7.75 28.36
CA GLU A 41 22.56 8.72 28.22
C GLU A 41 21.50 8.19 27.26
N PHE A 42 21.92 7.63 26.11
CA PHE A 42 21.02 7.00 25.13
C PHE A 42 20.27 5.80 25.73
N LYS A 43 20.97 4.93 26.48
CA LYS A 43 20.31 3.80 27.18
C LYS A 43 19.26 4.29 28.18
N GLN A 44 19.55 5.36 28.90
CA GLN A 44 18.59 5.94 29.84
C GLN A 44 17.37 6.48 29.12
N LEU A 45 17.56 7.18 28.00
CA LEU A 45 16.47 7.71 27.17
C LEU A 45 15.57 6.60 26.64
N VAL A 46 16.14 5.47 26.19
CA VAL A 46 15.39 4.31 25.73
C VAL A 46 14.56 3.69 26.87
N VAL A 47 15.13 3.61 28.09
CA VAL A 47 14.41 3.12 29.25
C VAL A 47 13.22 4.03 29.61
N ASP A 48 13.43 5.35 29.57
CA ASP A 48 12.40 6.33 29.89
C ASP A 48 11.28 6.33 28.83
N GLN A 49 11.63 6.21 27.54
CA GLN A 49 10.63 6.04 26.46
C GLN A 49 9.82 4.75 26.62
N ASN A 50 10.46 3.63 26.94
CA ASN A 50 9.75 2.37 27.18
C ASN A 50 8.79 2.48 28.36
N LYS A 51 9.19 3.19 29.43
CA LYS A 51 8.31 3.45 30.58
C LYS A 51 7.09 4.30 30.19
N GLN A 52 7.27 5.35 29.40
CA GLN A 52 6.16 6.16 28.89
C GLN A 52 5.21 5.36 28.01
N ILE A 53 5.74 4.49 27.14
CA ILE A 53 4.91 3.61 26.29
C ILE A 53 4.09 2.66 27.19
N GLN A 54 4.70 2.08 28.21
CA GLN A 54 4.04 1.16 29.13
C GLN A 54 2.95 1.87 29.97
N GLU A 55 3.21 3.08 30.44
CA GLU A 55 2.23 3.92 31.14
C GLU A 55 1.04 4.29 30.22
N SER A 56 1.31 4.64 28.96
CA SER A 56 0.26 4.94 27.98
C SER A 56 -0.58 3.70 27.64
N GLN A 57 0.05 2.52 27.52
CA GLN A 57 -0.67 1.26 27.29
C GLN A 57 -1.56 0.90 28.49
N ASN A 58 -1.06 1.08 29.72
CA ASN A 58 -1.84 0.82 30.94
C ASN A 58 -3.06 1.75 31.04
N GLN A 59 -2.88 3.06 30.74
CA GLN A 59 -3.98 4.02 30.69
C GLN A 59 -5.03 3.65 29.65
N ASN A 60 -4.61 3.21 28.45
CA ASN A 60 -5.52 2.72 27.42
C ASN A 60 -6.31 1.48 27.88
N THR A 61 -5.64 0.53 28.54
CA THR A 61 -6.29 -0.67 29.06
C THR A 61 -7.29 -0.34 30.17
N GLU A 62 -6.94 0.61 31.04
CA GLU A 62 -7.83 1.07 32.10
C GLU A 62 -9.06 1.79 31.54
N LEU A 63 -8.89 2.66 30.55
CA LEU A 63 -9.99 3.31 29.85
C LEU A 63 -10.90 2.30 29.13
N GLN A 64 -10.33 1.28 28.50
CA GLN A 64 -11.09 0.19 27.87
C GLN A 64 -11.90 -0.59 28.93
N THR A 65 -11.31 -0.89 30.07
CA THR A 65 -11.98 -1.60 31.16
C THR A 65 -13.12 -0.77 31.74
N GLN A 66 -12.90 0.52 32.00
CA GLN A 66 -13.95 1.44 32.45
C GLN A 66 -15.09 1.56 31.43
N MET A 67 -14.76 1.55 30.13
CA MET A 67 -15.75 1.58 29.06
C MET A 67 -16.60 0.30 29.05
N VAL A 68 -15.98 -0.86 29.20
CA VAL A 68 -16.68 -2.16 29.29
C VAL A 68 -17.54 -2.26 30.54
N GLU A 69 -17.07 -1.75 31.67
CA GLU A 69 -17.84 -1.73 32.92
C GLU A 69 -19.07 -0.79 32.82
N MET A 70 -18.93 0.39 32.22
CA MET A 70 -20.06 1.29 31.96
C MET A 70 -21.12 0.63 31.05
N PHE A 71 -20.71 -0.19 30.10
CA PHE A 71 -21.65 -0.95 29.27
C PHE A 71 -22.33 -2.10 30.02
N LYS A 72 -21.64 -2.73 31.00
CA LYS A 72 -22.19 -3.83 31.80
C LYS A 72 -23.18 -3.36 32.85
N GLU A 73 -22.97 -2.18 33.43
CA GLU A 73 -23.84 -1.63 34.51
C GLU A 73 -25.18 -1.07 34.05
N GLY A 74 -25.45 -1.03 32.72
CA GLY A 74 -26.76 -0.61 32.20
C GLY A 74 -27.25 0.75 32.69
N LYS A 75 -26.35 1.63 33.16
CA LYS A 75 -26.70 2.99 33.57
C LYS A 75 -26.99 3.83 32.34
N THR A 76 -28.26 3.86 31.96
CA THR A 76 -28.80 4.93 31.13
C THR A 76 -28.57 6.23 31.88
N ILE A 77 -27.62 7.01 31.45
CA ILE A 77 -27.49 8.40 31.86
C ILE A 77 -28.69 9.14 31.25
N ASN A 78 -29.73 9.34 32.10
CA ASN A 78 -30.86 10.19 31.79
C ASN A 78 -30.36 11.64 31.81
N ASN A 79 -29.67 12.07 30.79
CA ASN A 79 -29.49 13.46 30.48
C ASN A 79 -30.61 13.89 29.53
N ASN A 80 -31.62 14.55 30.10
CA ASN A 80 -32.59 15.36 29.39
C ASN A 80 -31.86 16.50 28.67
N THR A 81 -31.32 16.20 27.50
CA THR A 81 -30.89 17.16 26.48
C THR A 81 -31.10 16.50 25.13
N THR A 82 -32.09 17.02 24.41
CA THR A 82 -32.37 16.92 22.97
C THR A 82 -31.67 15.79 22.25
N ASN A 83 -32.50 14.86 21.75
CA ASN A 83 -32.18 13.77 20.82
C ASN A 83 -31.29 14.25 19.65
N ASN A 84 -29.98 14.31 19.88
CA ASN A 84 -28.97 14.22 18.83
C ASN A 84 -28.35 12.82 18.96
N ASN A 85 -28.93 11.88 18.24
CA ASN A 85 -28.32 10.57 17.93
C ASN A 85 -27.03 10.77 17.09
N ASN A 86 -26.08 11.52 17.62
CA ASN A 86 -24.72 11.60 17.11
C ASN A 86 -23.91 10.45 17.76
N GLN A 87 -24.21 9.21 17.41
CA GLN A 87 -23.19 8.17 17.52
C GLN A 87 -22.03 8.63 16.63
N ARG A 88 -21.00 9.18 17.25
CA ARG A 88 -19.79 9.57 16.52
C ARG A 88 -19.21 8.30 15.92
N PHE A 89 -19.22 8.20 14.60
CA PHE A 89 -18.59 7.10 13.85
C PHE A 89 -17.14 6.93 14.34
N ASN A 90 -16.86 5.76 14.90
CA ASN A 90 -15.51 5.37 15.30
C ASN A 90 -14.87 4.56 14.19
N LEU A 91 -13.98 5.19 13.45
CA LEU A 91 -13.29 4.55 12.32
C LEU A 91 -12.46 3.34 12.76
N ASN A 92 -11.81 3.41 13.92
CA ASN A 92 -10.98 2.32 14.42
C ASN A 92 -11.84 1.08 14.72
N PHE A 93 -12.98 1.28 15.39
CA PHE A 93 -13.97 0.22 15.61
C PHE A 93 -14.50 -0.36 14.30
N PHE A 94 -14.86 0.51 13.34
CA PHE A 94 -15.34 0.05 12.03
C PHE A 94 -14.32 -0.83 11.32
N LEU A 95 -13.06 -0.40 11.22
CA LEU A 95 -12.03 -1.16 10.50
C LEU A 95 -11.63 -2.46 11.23
N ASN A 96 -11.42 -2.40 12.56
CA ASN A 96 -10.82 -3.53 13.29
C ASN A 96 -11.85 -4.50 13.89
N ASP A 97 -13.09 -4.06 14.13
CA ASP A 97 -14.14 -4.91 14.70
C ASP A 97 -15.19 -5.25 13.64
N THR A 98 -15.79 -4.25 12.98
CA THR A 98 -16.84 -4.49 11.97
C THR A 98 -16.27 -5.14 10.71
N CYS A 99 -15.11 -4.67 10.23
CA CYS A 99 -14.42 -5.19 9.05
C CYS A 99 -13.26 -6.14 9.40
N LYS A 100 -13.27 -6.76 10.58
CA LYS A 100 -12.22 -7.70 11.02
C LYS A 100 -11.98 -8.85 10.04
N ASP A 101 -13.06 -9.36 9.45
CA ASP A 101 -13.01 -10.45 8.48
C ASP A 101 -12.96 -9.96 7.02
N ALA A 102 -12.59 -8.69 6.78
CA ALA A 102 -12.37 -8.20 5.43
C ALA A 102 -11.22 -8.96 4.75
N MET A 103 -11.32 -9.14 3.45
CA MET A 103 -10.28 -9.79 2.65
C MET A 103 -8.99 -8.97 2.64
N ASN A 104 -7.82 -9.61 2.59
CA ASN A 104 -6.58 -8.89 2.31
C ASN A 104 -6.52 -8.46 0.84
N ILE A 105 -5.89 -7.34 0.55
CA ILE A 105 -5.75 -6.87 -0.83
C ILE A 105 -4.94 -7.85 -1.70
N THR A 106 -3.98 -8.53 -1.11
CA THR A 106 -3.20 -9.58 -1.78
C THR A 106 -4.08 -10.75 -2.22
N ASP A 107 -5.05 -11.17 -1.39
CA ASP A 107 -5.99 -12.24 -1.71
C ASP A 107 -6.99 -11.78 -2.78
N PHE A 108 -7.46 -10.53 -2.69
CA PHE A 108 -8.32 -9.94 -3.71
C PHE A 108 -7.66 -9.94 -5.09
N LEU A 109 -6.38 -9.54 -5.16
CA LEU A 109 -5.61 -9.55 -6.40
C LEU A 109 -5.32 -10.97 -6.90
N GLY A 110 -5.03 -11.91 -5.98
CA GLY A 110 -4.75 -13.31 -6.31
C GLY A 110 -5.97 -14.06 -6.86
N ASN A 111 -7.17 -13.67 -6.43
CA ASN A 111 -8.44 -14.25 -6.88
C ASN A 111 -9.05 -13.51 -8.08
N MET A 112 -8.30 -12.60 -8.71
CA MET A 112 -8.80 -11.81 -9.84
C MET A 112 -8.65 -12.58 -11.15
N ASP A 113 -9.61 -13.44 -11.46
CA ASP A 113 -9.72 -14.07 -12.77
C ASP A 113 -10.21 -13.04 -13.79
N VAL A 114 -9.45 -12.89 -14.86
CA VAL A 114 -9.75 -11.93 -15.94
C VAL A 114 -10.34 -12.70 -17.11
N ASN A 115 -11.59 -12.38 -17.44
CA ASN A 115 -12.26 -12.99 -18.59
C ASN A 115 -12.07 -12.22 -19.90
N ILE A 116 -12.42 -12.85 -21.01
CA ILE A 116 -12.26 -12.26 -22.36
C ILE A 116 -13.09 -10.99 -22.53
N ASP A 117 -14.33 -10.99 -22.04
CA ASP A 117 -15.25 -9.85 -22.18
C ASP A 117 -14.74 -8.60 -21.46
N GLU A 118 -14.08 -8.77 -20.31
CA GLU A 118 -13.46 -7.69 -19.57
C GLU A 118 -12.28 -7.07 -20.33
N LEU A 119 -11.45 -7.90 -20.95
CA LEU A 119 -10.35 -7.42 -21.80
C LEU A 119 -10.88 -6.64 -23.02
N GLU A 120 -11.90 -7.17 -23.67
CA GLU A 120 -12.56 -6.49 -24.79
C GLU A 120 -13.20 -5.17 -24.36
N TYR A 121 -13.83 -5.16 -23.18
CA TYR A 121 -14.40 -3.94 -22.63
C TYR A 121 -13.31 -2.87 -22.42
N ILE A 122 -12.16 -3.24 -21.86
CA ILE A 122 -11.00 -2.32 -21.74
C ILE A 122 -10.56 -1.82 -23.12
N GLY A 123 -10.45 -2.72 -24.10
CA GLY A 123 -10.05 -2.38 -25.48
C GLY A 123 -11.00 -1.40 -26.15
N HIS A 124 -12.28 -1.49 -25.87
CA HIS A 124 -13.30 -0.58 -26.43
C HIS A 124 -13.40 0.75 -25.69
N HIS A 125 -13.32 0.74 -24.34
CA HIS A 125 -13.64 1.90 -23.48
C HIS A 125 -12.41 2.57 -22.86
N GLY A 126 -11.23 2.01 -23.06
CA GLY A 126 -9.95 2.54 -22.57
C GLY A 126 -9.67 2.19 -21.11
N TYR A 127 -8.46 2.56 -20.67
CA TYR A 127 -7.91 2.23 -19.36
C TYR A 127 -8.82 2.60 -18.18
N VAL A 128 -9.22 3.87 -18.11
CA VAL A 128 -9.97 4.39 -16.94
C VAL A 128 -11.31 3.66 -16.78
N ASN A 129 -12.12 3.62 -17.84
CA ASN A 129 -13.44 2.99 -17.75
C ASN A 129 -13.35 1.48 -17.56
N GLY A 130 -12.42 0.82 -18.26
CA GLY A 130 -12.21 -0.60 -18.18
C GLY A 130 -11.76 -1.04 -16.79
N MET A 131 -10.70 -0.42 -16.27
CA MET A 131 -10.17 -0.71 -14.94
C MET A 131 -11.18 -0.39 -13.83
N THR A 132 -11.85 0.76 -13.94
CA THR A 132 -12.88 1.14 -12.96
C THR A 132 -13.99 0.10 -12.89
N LYS A 133 -14.57 -0.26 -14.06
CA LYS A 133 -15.65 -1.23 -14.11
C LYS A 133 -15.22 -2.59 -13.54
N MET A 134 -14.10 -3.14 -14.01
CA MET A 134 -13.59 -4.44 -13.59
C MET A 134 -13.40 -4.53 -12.07
N ILE A 135 -12.80 -3.52 -11.46
CA ILE A 135 -12.52 -3.51 -10.02
C ILE A 135 -13.80 -3.26 -9.22
N MET A 136 -14.62 -2.30 -9.65
CA MET A 136 -15.82 -1.92 -8.92
C MET A 136 -16.90 -2.99 -8.98
N ASP A 137 -17.05 -3.70 -10.08
CA ASP A 137 -18.00 -4.82 -10.17
C ASP A 137 -17.65 -5.86 -9.09
N ARG A 138 -16.38 -6.28 -8.98
CA ARG A 138 -15.94 -7.23 -7.95
C ARG A 138 -16.13 -6.71 -6.52
N LEU A 139 -15.79 -5.44 -6.27
CA LEU A 139 -15.96 -4.85 -4.95
C LEU A 139 -17.41 -4.64 -4.56
N LYS A 140 -18.31 -4.35 -5.52
CA LYS A 140 -19.74 -4.18 -5.28
C LYS A 140 -20.44 -5.50 -4.98
N ASP A 141 -19.98 -6.60 -5.58
CA ASP A 141 -20.51 -7.94 -5.31
C ASP A 141 -20.13 -8.44 -3.90
N MET A 142 -19.14 -7.81 -3.25
CA MET A 142 -18.74 -8.11 -1.88
C MET A 142 -19.57 -7.32 -0.89
N ASP A 143 -19.89 -7.96 0.26
CA ASP A 143 -20.37 -7.23 1.44
C ASP A 143 -19.39 -6.10 1.82
N VAL A 144 -19.93 -4.95 2.22
CA VAL A 144 -19.11 -3.77 2.59
C VAL A 144 -18.07 -4.12 3.64
N THR A 145 -18.44 -4.96 4.63
CA THR A 145 -17.53 -5.36 5.72
C THR A 145 -16.43 -6.31 5.28
N LYS A 146 -16.55 -6.91 4.08
CA LYS A 146 -15.58 -7.86 3.52
C LYS A 146 -14.63 -7.23 2.50
N ARG A 147 -14.89 -5.99 2.08
CA ARG A 147 -14.07 -5.28 1.09
C ARG A 147 -12.68 -4.97 1.63
N PRO A 148 -11.62 -5.16 0.85
CA PRO A 148 -10.24 -4.87 1.26
C PRO A 148 -9.89 -3.38 1.23
N ILE A 149 -10.78 -2.51 0.74
CA ILE A 149 -10.52 -1.08 0.54
C ILE A 149 -11.75 -0.28 0.99
N HIS A 150 -11.51 0.78 1.77
CA HIS A 150 -12.51 1.75 2.18
C HIS A 150 -12.02 3.19 1.99
N CYS A 151 -12.93 4.09 1.61
CA CYS A 151 -12.69 5.52 1.62
C CYS A 151 -13.36 6.16 2.85
N THR A 152 -12.66 7.02 3.57
CA THR A 152 -13.18 7.71 4.77
C THR A 152 -13.36 9.20 4.58
N ASP A 153 -12.74 9.77 3.55
CA ASP A 153 -12.88 11.17 3.15
C ASP A 153 -12.80 11.29 1.63
N VAL A 154 -13.94 11.54 0.99
CA VAL A 154 -14.04 11.65 -0.48
C VAL A 154 -13.29 12.88 -1.01
N LYS A 155 -13.24 13.98 -0.24
CA LYS A 155 -12.59 15.23 -0.70
C LYS A 155 -11.06 15.10 -0.70
N ARG A 156 -10.53 14.40 0.30
CA ARG A 156 -9.09 14.15 0.45
C ARG A 156 -8.67 12.80 -0.14
N GLU A 157 -9.62 12.04 -0.69
CA GLU A 157 -9.39 10.70 -1.23
C GLU A 157 -8.66 9.78 -0.22
N THR A 158 -9.01 9.90 1.07
CA THR A 158 -8.36 9.15 2.14
C THR A 158 -8.77 7.69 2.09
N MET A 159 -7.85 6.83 1.66
CA MET A 159 -8.07 5.39 1.49
C MET A 159 -7.45 4.58 2.61
N TYR A 160 -8.17 3.54 3.04
CA TYR A 160 -7.69 2.49 3.93
C TYR A 160 -7.70 1.17 3.18
N ILE A 161 -6.59 0.43 3.27
CA ILE A 161 -6.37 -0.82 2.56
C ILE A 161 -5.98 -1.88 3.59
N LYS A 162 -6.66 -3.04 3.56
CA LYS A 162 -6.31 -4.19 4.39
C LYS A 162 -5.29 -5.06 3.70
N ASP A 163 -4.19 -5.33 4.38
CA ASP A 163 -3.13 -6.24 3.92
C ASP A 163 -2.50 -6.92 5.13
N LYS A 164 -2.20 -8.22 5.01
CA LYS A 164 -1.64 -9.01 6.12
C LYS A 164 -2.46 -8.89 7.42
N ASP A 165 -3.78 -8.91 7.29
CA ASP A 165 -4.77 -8.79 8.36
C ASP A 165 -4.76 -7.46 9.15
N GLU A 166 -4.05 -6.45 8.65
CA GLU A 166 -4.00 -5.12 9.24
C GLU A 166 -4.53 -4.06 8.27
N TRP A 167 -5.14 -2.99 8.83
CA TRP A 167 -5.61 -1.84 8.07
C TRP A 167 -4.56 -0.74 8.04
N TYR A 168 -4.20 -0.30 6.84
CA TYR A 168 -3.25 0.79 6.62
C TYR A 168 -3.92 1.95 5.91
N LYS A 169 -3.71 3.15 6.43
CA LYS A 169 -4.00 4.36 5.67
C LYS A 169 -2.98 4.48 4.55
N ASP A 170 -3.43 4.69 3.30
CA ASP A 170 -2.53 4.97 2.19
C ASP A 170 -1.90 6.37 2.35
N THR A 171 -0.78 6.60 1.69
CA THR A 171 -0.12 7.92 1.66
C THR A 171 -0.98 8.95 0.93
N ASP A 172 -0.66 10.23 1.07
CA ASP A 172 -1.38 11.29 0.37
C ASP A 172 -1.19 11.18 -1.16
N GLU A 173 -0.07 10.59 -1.62
CA GLU A 173 0.19 10.26 -3.03
C GLU A 173 -0.48 8.95 -3.49
N LEU A 174 -1.16 8.24 -2.60
CA LEU A 174 -1.88 6.99 -2.86
C LEU A 174 -0.99 5.89 -3.48
N VAL A 175 0.20 5.73 -2.93
CA VAL A 175 1.25 4.84 -3.48
C VAL A 175 0.81 3.38 -3.50
N LYS A 176 0.16 2.88 -2.44
CA LYS A 176 -0.33 1.50 -2.39
C LYS A 176 -1.42 1.26 -3.44
N LEU A 177 -2.38 2.18 -3.54
CA LEU A 177 -3.48 2.06 -4.48
C LEU A 177 -3.00 2.09 -5.94
N ARG A 178 -2.01 2.94 -6.26
CA ARG A 178 -1.38 2.95 -7.60
C ARG A 178 -0.66 1.64 -7.91
N ARG A 179 0.02 1.05 -6.93
CA ARG A 179 0.64 -0.28 -7.10
C ARG A 179 -0.39 -1.38 -7.35
N ILE A 180 -1.56 -1.30 -6.70
CA ILE A 180 -2.68 -2.21 -6.94
C ILE A 180 -3.17 -2.06 -8.38
N LEU A 181 -3.40 -0.84 -8.86
CA LEU A 181 -3.82 -0.58 -10.24
C LEU A 181 -2.79 -1.11 -11.25
N SER A 182 -1.51 -0.86 -11.02
CA SER A 182 -0.43 -1.40 -11.86
C SER A 182 -0.39 -2.93 -11.86
N SER A 183 -0.58 -3.58 -10.71
CA SER A 183 -0.63 -5.04 -10.60
C SER A 183 -1.79 -5.62 -11.39
N ILE A 184 -2.99 -5.01 -11.32
CA ILE A 184 -4.17 -5.42 -12.09
C ILE A 184 -3.92 -5.24 -13.60
N SER A 185 -3.33 -4.12 -14.01
CA SER A 185 -2.92 -3.88 -15.40
C SER A 185 -2.01 -4.98 -15.93
N MET A 186 -1.02 -5.39 -15.14
CA MET A 186 -0.10 -6.47 -15.53
C MET A 186 -0.80 -7.84 -15.59
N THR A 187 -1.76 -8.12 -14.70
CA THR A 187 -2.57 -9.33 -14.76
C THR A 187 -3.43 -9.35 -16.02
N ASN A 188 -4.09 -8.23 -16.34
CA ASN A 188 -4.86 -8.07 -17.58
C ASN A 188 -3.98 -8.28 -18.81
N TYR A 189 -2.78 -7.69 -18.83
CA TYR A 189 -1.84 -7.84 -19.95
C TYR A 189 -1.42 -9.30 -20.16
N ARG A 190 -1.15 -10.04 -19.09
CA ARG A 190 -0.84 -11.49 -19.18
C ARG A 190 -2.02 -12.29 -19.73
N SER A 191 -3.25 -11.92 -19.40
CA SER A 191 -4.47 -12.59 -19.83
C SER A 191 -4.77 -12.36 -21.33
N VAL A 192 -4.11 -11.41 -22.00
CA VAL A 192 -4.22 -11.20 -23.46
C VAL A 192 -3.80 -12.46 -24.23
N ALA A 193 -2.92 -13.29 -23.70
CA ALA A 193 -2.53 -14.56 -24.31
C ALA A 193 -3.76 -15.48 -24.50
N ASN A 194 -4.66 -15.54 -23.49
CA ASN A 194 -5.89 -16.32 -23.56
C ASN A 194 -6.84 -15.76 -24.63
N TRP A 195 -6.93 -14.43 -24.71
CA TRP A 195 -7.73 -13.76 -25.74
C TRP A 195 -7.21 -14.08 -27.14
N ARG A 196 -5.89 -14.06 -27.37
CA ARG A 196 -5.27 -14.43 -28.67
C ARG A 196 -5.57 -15.87 -29.05
N THR A 197 -5.52 -16.80 -28.09
CA THR A 197 -5.86 -18.21 -28.32
C THR A 197 -7.32 -18.36 -28.80
N ALA A 198 -8.23 -17.57 -28.25
CA ALA A 198 -9.63 -17.55 -28.68
C ALA A 198 -9.85 -16.83 -30.02
N HIS A 199 -8.88 -15.97 -30.45
CA HIS A 199 -8.94 -15.16 -31.66
C HIS A 199 -7.71 -15.39 -32.55
N PRO A 200 -7.57 -16.55 -33.23
CA PRO A 200 -6.36 -16.89 -34.00
C PRO A 200 -5.99 -15.89 -35.10
N LYS A 201 -6.98 -15.17 -35.65
CA LYS A 201 -6.73 -14.11 -36.64
C LYS A 201 -5.96 -12.92 -36.08
N SER A 202 -5.83 -12.82 -34.76
CA SER A 202 -5.01 -11.78 -34.11
C SER A 202 -3.52 -11.92 -34.42
N GLU A 203 -3.07 -13.05 -34.96
CA GLU A 203 -1.69 -13.27 -35.41
C GLU A 203 -1.48 -12.86 -36.89
N ILE A 204 -2.58 -12.59 -37.61
CA ILE A 204 -2.52 -12.16 -39.00
C ILE A 204 -2.38 -10.65 -39.04
N MET A 205 -1.24 -10.15 -39.52
CA MET A 205 -0.97 -8.71 -39.63
C MET A 205 -2.09 -8.02 -40.40
N ASP A 206 -2.47 -6.82 -39.92
CA ASP A 206 -3.53 -5.97 -40.48
C ASP A 206 -4.95 -6.56 -40.43
N SER A 207 -5.15 -7.74 -39.87
CA SER A 207 -6.49 -8.23 -39.60
C SER A 207 -7.22 -7.31 -38.59
N ARG A 208 -8.54 -7.38 -38.55
CA ARG A 208 -9.35 -6.63 -37.58
C ARG A 208 -8.99 -7.04 -36.15
N GLU A 209 -8.81 -8.32 -35.92
CA GLU A 209 -8.45 -8.90 -34.63
C GLU A 209 -7.05 -8.49 -34.20
N TYR A 210 -6.07 -8.45 -35.12
CA TYR A 210 -4.72 -7.96 -34.88
C TYR A 210 -4.73 -6.51 -34.40
N ASN A 211 -5.41 -5.63 -35.16
CA ASN A 211 -5.48 -4.21 -34.84
C ASN A 211 -6.21 -3.97 -33.52
N PHE A 212 -7.27 -4.74 -33.24
CA PHE A 212 -7.99 -4.66 -31.97
C PHE A 212 -7.14 -5.14 -30.80
N CYS A 213 -6.42 -6.26 -30.95
CA CYS A 213 -5.48 -6.76 -29.95
C CYS A 213 -4.46 -5.70 -29.56
N TYR A 214 -3.86 -5.05 -30.55
CA TYR A 214 -2.88 -3.99 -30.30
C TYR A 214 -3.49 -2.79 -29.56
N LYS A 215 -4.67 -2.35 -29.98
CA LYS A 215 -5.44 -1.29 -29.31
C LYS A 215 -5.77 -1.66 -27.86
N MET A 216 -6.22 -2.89 -27.64
CA MET A 216 -6.57 -3.43 -26.31
C MET A 216 -5.35 -3.49 -25.39
N MET A 217 -4.22 -3.99 -25.87
CA MET A 217 -2.96 -4.02 -25.10
C MET A 217 -2.52 -2.63 -24.65
N ARG A 218 -2.62 -1.62 -25.53
CA ARG A 218 -2.33 -0.23 -25.16
C ARG A 218 -3.32 0.30 -24.13
N ALA A 219 -4.59 -0.01 -24.30
CA ALA A 219 -5.63 0.39 -23.35
C ALA A 219 -5.46 -0.26 -21.98
N ILE A 220 -4.97 -1.51 -21.92
CA ILE A 220 -4.69 -2.24 -20.67
C ILE A 220 -3.51 -1.63 -19.92
N LEU A 221 -2.44 -1.27 -20.61
CA LEU A 221 -1.21 -0.75 -19.98
C LEU A 221 -1.37 0.69 -19.48
N GLY A 222 -2.34 1.43 -20.01
CA GLY A 222 -2.49 2.85 -19.69
C GLY A 222 -1.48 3.72 -20.42
N ASP A 223 -0.79 4.58 -19.68
CA ASP A 223 0.20 5.51 -20.21
C ASP A 223 1.48 5.48 -19.36
N ALA A 224 2.37 6.46 -19.52
CA ALA A 224 3.61 6.57 -18.78
C ALA A 224 3.63 7.85 -17.92
N GLU A 225 4.45 7.84 -16.88
CA GLU A 225 4.79 9.00 -16.05
C GLU A 225 3.57 9.81 -15.57
N ASP A 226 3.56 11.11 -15.82
CA ASP A 226 2.52 12.03 -15.34
C ASP A 226 1.13 11.73 -15.93
N GLU A 227 1.06 11.23 -17.18
CA GLU A 227 -0.23 10.89 -17.78
C GLU A 227 -0.82 9.65 -17.13
N GLN A 228 0.00 8.66 -16.75
CA GLN A 228 -0.46 7.52 -15.96
C GLN A 228 -1.04 7.98 -14.62
N ILE A 229 -0.37 8.91 -13.94
CA ILE A 229 -0.87 9.48 -12.68
C ILE A 229 -2.23 10.13 -12.87
N ARG A 230 -2.45 10.85 -13.98
CA ARG A 230 -3.74 11.47 -14.31
C ARG A 230 -4.84 10.44 -14.57
N LEU A 231 -4.51 9.33 -15.24
CA LEU A 231 -5.44 8.21 -15.47
C LEU A 231 -5.83 7.54 -14.15
N ASP A 232 -4.84 7.23 -13.31
CA ASP A 232 -5.08 6.65 -12.00
C ASP A 232 -5.94 7.56 -11.12
N ASN A 233 -5.68 8.88 -11.11
CA ASN A 233 -6.49 9.83 -10.35
C ASN A 233 -7.97 9.80 -10.74
N LYS A 234 -8.31 9.58 -12.02
CA LYS A 234 -9.69 9.44 -12.46
C LYS A 234 -10.35 8.18 -11.87
N ILE A 235 -9.63 7.07 -11.86
CA ILE A 235 -10.10 5.80 -11.25
C ILE A 235 -10.28 5.99 -9.74
N ILE A 236 -9.26 6.51 -9.05
CA ILE A 236 -9.25 6.73 -7.61
C ILE A 236 -10.39 7.64 -7.16
N LYS A 237 -10.67 8.69 -7.92
CA LYS A 237 -11.79 9.60 -7.64
C LYS A 237 -13.15 8.90 -7.71
N THR A 238 -13.29 7.91 -8.57
CA THR A 238 -14.49 7.08 -8.63
C THR A 238 -14.54 6.15 -7.42
N PHE A 239 -13.42 5.50 -7.08
CA PHE A 239 -13.32 4.65 -5.88
C PHE A 239 -13.65 5.43 -4.61
N ALA A 240 -13.13 6.65 -4.46
CA ALA A 240 -13.39 7.48 -3.30
C ALA A 240 -14.89 7.70 -3.06
N LYS A 241 -15.68 7.83 -4.11
CA LYS A 241 -17.13 7.99 -4.01
C LYS A 241 -17.86 6.68 -3.72
N ASP A 242 -17.53 5.63 -4.45
CA ASP A 242 -18.25 4.36 -4.42
C ASP A 242 -17.89 3.49 -3.19
N LEU A 243 -16.68 3.67 -2.64
CA LEU A 243 -16.18 2.97 -1.46
C LEU A 243 -16.26 3.82 -0.19
N PHE A 244 -16.93 4.97 -0.25
CA PHE A 244 -17.09 5.84 0.90
C PHE A 244 -17.92 5.15 1.99
N VAL A 245 -17.35 5.14 3.20
CA VAL A 245 -18.05 4.63 4.39
C VAL A 245 -19.01 5.71 4.89
N ASN A 246 -20.30 5.47 4.72
CA ASN A 246 -21.32 6.37 5.22
C ASN A 246 -21.35 6.34 6.77
N LYS A 247 -20.91 7.41 7.37
CA LYS A 247 -20.82 7.57 8.84
C LYS A 247 -22.17 7.58 9.55
N ASN A 248 -23.26 7.72 8.81
CA ASN A 248 -24.62 7.86 9.35
C ASN A 248 -25.49 6.59 9.18
N GLY A 249 -24.94 5.50 8.66
CA GLY A 249 -25.73 4.32 8.28
C GLY A 249 -25.16 2.97 8.75
N LEU A 250 -24.27 3.00 9.72
CA LEU A 250 -23.69 1.79 10.34
C LEU A 250 -24.06 1.74 11.83
#